data_6e9424b7007d4e232e44c0dbb400f85e
#
_entry.id   6e9424b7007d4e232e44c0dbb400f85e
#
_cell.length_a   1.000
_cell.length_b   1.000
_cell.length_c   1.000
_cell.angle_alpha   90.00
_cell.angle_beta   90.00
_cell.angle_gamma   90.00
#
_symmetry.space_group_name_H-M   'P 1'
#
loop_
_entity.id
_entity.type
_entity.pdbx_description
1 polymer ?
#
loop_
_entity_poly.entity_id
_entity_poly.type
_entity_poly.pdbx_seq_one_letter_code
_entity_poly.pdbx_strand_id
1 'polypeptide(L)'
;MPAGGTGLVLRGLRKEPATIGKWHLGWDLTYKEGKAKTVDNIDFTKRVANGPTDRGFDYFYGLTSPSGPPHLYMVNDMAEKQPNTRFEESGGGLYKIKGGIGHSDWSADGMQPHLADKMLEYLDENKDSDKPFFLYMALTAPHIPLFPSKEFKGKSKIGDYGDLVMMIDDLVGRVNRKLKEIGKYDNTIVMFAADNGCAGYINMDRINRKGHYPSYIYRGYKSHGWEGGHRIPFILSWGDRYGHVTDNSLVSLTDLYATFADMLGYRIADDEAEDSFSFWPILDGSGNAARTDLIATSGAGYFTYRTPQYKLIFNAGNGSGEEYRIDGQPRCNSTTWSTIPKRRSTR
;
A
#
# COMPACT_ATOMS: atom_id res chain seq x y z
N MET A 1 7.81 -11.37 0.95
CA MET A 1 7.15 -12.20 -0.07
C MET A 1 6.81 -11.33 -1.26
N PRO A 2 7.01 -11.79 -2.49
CA PRO A 2 6.62 -11.01 -3.65
C PRO A 2 5.09 -10.89 -3.67
N ALA A 3 4.59 -9.69 -3.99
CA ALA A 3 3.15 -9.41 -4.16
C ALA A 3 2.44 -10.28 -5.21
N GLY A 4 3.17 -11.18 -5.86
CA GLY A 4 2.68 -12.08 -6.90
C GLY A 4 1.89 -13.30 -6.42
N GLY A 5 2.00 -13.69 -5.14
CA GLY A 5 1.37 -14.91 -4.66
C GLY A 5 -0.16 -14.87 -4.75
N THR A 6 -0.78 -13.79 -4.28
CA THR A 6 -2.23 -13.62 -4.34
C THR A 6 -2.76 -13.60 -5.78
N GLY A 7 -2.03 -12.97 -6.70
CA GLY A 7 -2.38 -12.98 -8.13
C GLY A 7 -2.39 -14.39 -8.73
N LEU A 8 -1.43 -15.24 -8.38
CA LEU A 8 -1.36 -16.63 -8.87
C LEU A 8 -2.53 -17.48 -8.37
N VAL A 9 -2.90 -17.36 -7.08
CA VAL A 9 -4.09 -18.05 -6.55
C VAL A 9 -5.34 -17.62 -7.30
N LEU A 10 -5.52 -16.33 -7.51
CA LEU A 10 -6.69 -15.78 -8.20
C LEU A 10 -6.76 -16.23 -9.66
N ARG A 11 -5.63 -16.31 -10.37
CA ARG A 11 -5.55 -16.85 -11.73
C ARG A 11 -6.01 -18.30 -11.80
N GLY A 12 -5.54 -19.14 -10.89
CA GLY A 12 -5.93 -20.56 -10.83
C GLY A 12 -7.45 -20.75 -10.72
N LEU A 13 -8.15 -19.74 -10.21
CA LEU A 13 -9.60 -19.73 -10.03
C LEU A 13 -10.38 -19.01 -11.14
N ARG A 14 -9.74 -18.77 -12.30
CA ARG A 14 -10.32 -18.08 -13.48
C ARG A 14 -10.82 -16.66 -13.19
N LYS A 15 -10.13 -15.96 -12.30
CA LYS A 15 -10.33 -14.54 -12.00
C LYS A 15 -9.39 -13.70 -12.84
N GLU A 16 -9.73 -12.44 -13.08
CA GLU A 16 -8.90 -11.49 -13.80
C GLU A 16 -8.30 -10.48 -12.81
N PRO A 17 -7.16 -10.80 -12.18
CA PRO A 17 -6.53 -9.90 -11.24
C PRO A 17 -5.89 -8.72 -11.97
N ALA A 18 -6.20 -7.51 -11.48
CA ALA A 18 -5.65 -6.26 -11.96
C ALA A 18 -4.97 -5.49 -10.82
N THR A 19 -3.95 -4.71 -11.17
CA THR A 19 -3.39 -3.72 -10.24
C THR A 19 -3.24 -2.38 -10.92
N ILE A 20 -3.69 -1.32 -10.24
CA ILE A 20 -3.61 0.06 -10.73
C ILE A 20 -2.96 0.93 -9.67
N GLY A 21 -1.86 1.61 -10.03
CA GLY A 21 -1.12 2.48 -9.15
C GLY A 21 0.39 2.27 -9.20
N LYS A 22 1.07 2.40 -8.06
CA LYS A 22 2.53 2.18 -7.99
C LYS A 22 2.85 0.68 -7.86
N TRP A 23 3.83 0.20 -8.63
CA TRP A 23 4.37 -1.13 -8.43
C TRP A 23 5.46 -1.16 -7.34
N HIS A 24 6.53 -0.42 -7.52
CA HIS A 24 7.65 -0.19 -6.59
C HIS A 24 8.31 -1.46 -5.99
N LEU A 25 8.21 -2.59 -6.67
CA LEU A 25 8.77 -3.88 -6.26
C LEU A 25 9.92 -4.36 -7.16
N GLY A 26 10.41 -3.46 -8.00
CA GLY A 26 11.46 -3.76 -8.98
C GLY A 26 10.90 -4.18 -10.33
N TRP A 27 11.69 -3.92 -11.36
CA TRP A 27 11.46 -4.25 -12.76
C TRP A 27 12.79 -4.57 -13.40
N ASP A 28 12.81 -5.52 -14.31
CA ASP A 28 13.97 -5.75 -15.15
C ASP A 28 13.81 -4.94 -16.43
N LEU A 29 14.55 -3.83 -16.48
CA LEU A 29 14.49 -2.86 -17.57
C LEU A 29 15.53 -3.18 -18.64
N THR A 30 15.15 -3.05 -19.90
CA THR A 30 16.08 -3.10 -21.03
C THR A 30 16.69 -1.72 -21.25
N TYR A 31 17.99 -1.67 -21.46
CA TYR A 31 18.71 -0.43 -21.73
C TYR A 31 19.20 -0.38 -23.18
N LYS A 32 19.32 0.82 -23.73
CA LYS A 32 19.85 1.06 -25.06
C LYS A 32 21.26 0.49 -25.16
N GLU A 33 21.55 -0.20 -26.25
CA GLU A 33 22.82 -0.89 -26.46
C GLU A 33 24.02 0.06 -26.33
N GLY A 34 25.08 -0.41 -25.65
CA GLY A 34 26.29 0.38 -25.42
C GLY A 34 26.15 1.58 -24.48
N LYS A 35 25.00 1.76 -23.84
CA LYS A 35 24.76 2.87 -22.89
C LYS A 35 24.80 2.40 -21.43
N ALA A 36 25.16 3.32 -20.53
CA ALA A 36 25.12 3.08 -19.09
C ALA A 36 23.68 2.78 -18.62
N LYS A 37 23.53 1.91 -17.61
CA LYS A 37 22.22 1.55 -17.03
C LYS A 37 21.68 2.68 -16.15
N THR A 38 21.22 3.74 -16.79
CA THR A 38 20.56 4.88 -16.14
C THR A 38 19.13 5.03 -16.67
N VAL A 39 18.28 5.74 -15.93
CA VAL A 39 16.89 5.94 -16.32
C VAL A 39 16.75 6.60 -17.71
N ASP A 40 17.70 7.46 -18.10
CA ASP A 40 17.69 8.13 -19.40
C ASP A 40 18.02 7.18 -20.58
N ASN A 41 18.61 6.06 -20.30
CA ASN A 41 19.00 5.07 -21.29
C ASN A 41 18.10 3.84 -21.33
N ILE A 42 16.96 3.86 -20.67
CA ILE A 42 15.96 2.79 -20.80
C ILE A 42 15.42 2.77 -22.22
N ASP A 43 15.31 1.58 -22.78
CA ASP A 43 14.66 1.34 -24.07
C ASP A 43 13.18 1.01 -23.87
N PHE A 44 12.35 2.03 -23.88
CA PHE A 44 10.90 1.89 -23.70
C PHE A 44 10.17 1.27 -24.89
N THR A 45 10.86 0.93 -25.97
CA THR A 45 10.30 0.11 -27.07
C THR A 45 10.31 -1.37 -26.74
N LYS A 46 10.96 -1.76 -25.66
CA LYS A 46 11.09 -3.14 -25.16
C LYS A 46 10.20 -3.37 -23.97
N ARG A 47 9.73 -4.61 -23.84
CA ARG A 47 9.02 -5.06 -22.64
C ARG A 47 9.92 -4.97 -21.41
N VAL A 48 9.31 -4.63 -20.28
CA VAL A 48 9.91 -4.82 -18.97
C VAL A 48 9.58 -6.22 -18.44
N ALA A 49 10.51 -6.86 -17.76
CA ALA A 49 10.28 -8.15 -17.12
C ALA A 49 10.23 -8.02 -15.59
N ASN A 50 9.79 -9.08 -14.93
CA ASN A 50 9.57 -9.13 -13.48
C ASN A 50 8.59 -8.05 -12.94
N GLY A 51 7.75 -7.53 -13.82
CA GLY A 51 6.68 -6.60 -13.50
C GLY A 51 5.41 -7.29 -12.96
N PRO A 52 4.33 -6.54 -12.77
CA PRO A 52 3.07 -7.06 -12.25
C PRO A 52 2.51 -8.23 -13.04
N THR A 53 2.59 -8.19 -14.37
CA THR A 53 2.06 -9.25 -15.25
C THR A 53 2.85 -10.55 -15.17
N ASP A 54 4.12 -10.49 -14.78
CA ASP A 54 4.93 -11.69 -14.49
C ASP A 54 4.71 -12.22 -13.06
N ARG A 55 3.94 -11.48 -12.24
CA ARG A 55 3.66 -11.78 -10.82
C ARG A 55 2.20 -12.13 -10.55
N GLY A 56 1.45 -12.51 -11.60
CA GLY A 56 0.12 -13.06 -11.45
C GLY A 56 -1.02 -12.07 -11.69
N PHE A 57 -0.74 -10.82 -12.08
CA PHE A 57 -1.76 -9.89 -12.54
C PHE A 57 -1.93 -10.03 -14.07
N ASP A 58 -3.18 -9.97 -14.53
CA ASP A 58 -3.51 -9.98 -15.96
C ASP A 58 -3.49 -8.57 -16.56
N TYR A 59 -3.70 -7.57 -15.72
CA TYR A 59 -3.68 -6.16 -16.10
C TYR A 59 -2.92 -5.32 -15.08
N PHE A 60 -2.10 -4.42 -15.58
CA PHE A 60 -1.45 -3.37 -14.81
C PHE A 60 -1.59 -2.03 -15.50
N TYR A 61 -1.91 -1.00 -14.74
CA TYR A 61 -1.76 0.39 -15.16
C TYR A 61 -1.13 1.20 -14.03
N GLY A 62 -0.02 1.89 -14.29
CA GLY A 62 0.55 2.67 -13.19
C GLY A 62 1.97 3.15 -13.39
N LEU A 63 2.66 3.26 -12.27
CA LEU A 63 3.98 3.90 -12.15
C LEU A 63 5.01 2.91 -11.57
N THR A 64 6.25 3.08 -11.98
CA THR A 64 7.38 2.36 -11.39
C THR A 64 7.66 2.83 -9.96
N SER A 65 7.49 4.13 -9.71
CA SER A 65 7.76 4.79 -8.41
C SER A 65 6.90 6.05 -8.27
N PRO A 66 6.50 6.44 -7.06
CA PRO A 66 5.65 7.62 -6.85
C PRO A 66 6.38 8.96 -7.03
N SER A 67 7.70 9.01 -6.91
CA SER A 67 8.45 10.26 -6.84
C SER A 67 9.73 10.29 -7.70
N GLY A 68 10.05 9.18 -8.35
CA GLY A 68 11.25 9.05 -9.18
C GLY A 68 10.93 8.84 -10.65
N PRO A 69 11.85 9.21 -11.55
CA PRO A 69 11.72 8.91 -12.96
C PRO A 69 11.79 7.39 -13.22
N PRO A 70 11.24 6.92 -14.36
CA PRO A 70 10.64 7.70 -15.43
C PRO A 70 9.27 8.25 -15.06
N HIS A 71 8.99 9.53 -15.44
CA HIS A 71 7.71 10.19 -15.19
C HIS A 71 6.74 9.90 -16.34
N LEU A 72 6.22 8.68 -16.38
CA LEU A 72 5.27 8.21 -17.37
C LEU A 72 4.47 7.03 -16.80
N TYR A 73 3.39 6.68 -17.46
CA TYR A 73 2.58 5.52 -17.10
C TYR A 73 2.98 4.27 -17.90
N MET A 74 2.85 3.14 -17.25
CA MET A 74 3.06 1.83 -17.83
C MET A 74 1.71 1.12 -17.95
N VAL A 75 1.52 0.41 -19.05
CA VAL A 75 0.40 -0.51 -19.27
C VAL A 75 0.99 -1.91 -19.42
N ASN A 76 0.62 -2.79 -18.51
CA ASN A 76 1.19 -4.13 -18.42
C ASN A 76 2.73 -4.08 -18.32
N ASP A 77 3.42 -4.44 -19.36
CA ASP A 77 4.86 -4.53 -19.44
C ASP A 77 5.51 -3.50 -20.40
N MET A 78 4.73 -2.52 -20.85
CA MET A 78 5.17 -1.49 -21.79
C MET A 78 4.87 -0.09 -21.29
N ALA A 79 5.65 0.89 -21.72
CA ALA A 79 5.25 2.28 -21.55
C ALA A 79 3.97 2.58 -22.34
N GLU A 80 2.98 3.20 -21.70
CA GLU A 80 1.74 3.64 -22.39
C GLU A 80 2.07 4.59 -23.55
N LYS A 81 2.99 5.52 -23.29
CA LYS A 81 3.52 6.47 -24.26
C LYS A 81 5.02 6.56 -24.15
N GLN A 82 5.70 6.71 -25.27
CA GLN A 82 7.15 6.91 -25.26
C GLN A 82 7.51 8.23 -24.60
N PRO A 83 8.61 8.29 -23.81
CA PRO A 83 9.04 9.55 -23.23
C PRO A 83 9.32 10.59 -24.31
N ASN A 84 8.81 11.80 -24.10
CA ASN A 84 8.92 12.92 -25.05
C ASN A 84 9.47 14.18 -24.40
N THR A 85 9.75 14.16 -23.11
CA THR A 85 10.25 15.31 -22.36
C THR A 85 11.21 14.90 -21.24
N ARG A 86 11.91 15.88 -20.70
CA ARG A 86 12.73 15.75 -19.51
C ARG A 86 12.19 16.70 -18.43
N PHE A 87 11.95 16.14 -17.26
CA PHE A 87 11.60 16.92 -16.08
C PHE A 87 12.88 17.34 -15.36
N GLU A 88 12.97 18.63 -15.04
CA GLU A 88 14.02 19.12 -14.16
C GLU A 88 13.73 18.76 -12.70
N GLU A 89 14.79 18.56 -11.91
CA GLU A 89 14.61 18.41 -10.47
C GLU A 89 13.98 19.68 -9.90
N SER A 90 12.90 19.56 -9.17
CA SER A 90 12.15 20.69 -8.65
C SER A 90 11.62 20.44 -7.25
N GLY A 91 11.28 21.52 -6.55
CA GLY A 91 10.81 21.49 -5.18
C GLY A 91 11.90 21.07 -4.18
N GLY A 92 11.50 20.83 -2.94
CA GLY A 92 12.39 20.39 -1.86
C GLY A 92 11.60 19.73 -0.74
N GLY A 93 12.26 18.93 0.08
CA GLY A 93 11.60 18.24 1.19
C GLY A 93 10.40 17.43 0.76
N LEU A 94 9.23 17.79 1.26
CA LEU A 94 7.96 17.08 1.00
C LEU A 94 7.43 17.23 -0.44
N TYR A 95 8.00 18.14 -1.22
CA TYR A 95 7.54 18.49 -2.57
C TYR A 95 8.58 18.18 -3.64
N LYS A 96 9.61 17.41 -3.30
CA LYS A 96 10.71 17.12 -4.21
C LYS A 96 10.26 16.18 -5.32
N ILE A 97 10.42 16.60 -6.57
CA ILE A 97 10.35 15.79 -7.78
C ILE A 97 11.77 15.59 -8.29
N LYS A 98 12.20 14.35 -8.44
CA LYS A 98 13.52 14.03 -9.01
C LYS A 98 13.48 14.28 -10.52
N GLY A 99 14.54 14.90 -11.05
CA GLY A 99 14.69 15.09 -12.48
C GLY A 99 14.84 13.76 -13.24
N GLY A 100 14.43 13.73 -14.50
CA GLY A 100 14.57 12.58 -15.38
C GLY A 100 13.60 12.59 -16.56
N ILE A 101 13.71 11.57 -17.41
CA ILE A 101 12.84 11.46 -18.58
C ILE A 101 11.40 11.12 -18.19
N GLY A 102 10.46 11.48 -19.05
CA GLY A 102 9.05 11.16 -18.89
C GLY A 102 8.21 11.60 -20.08
N HIS A 103 6.90 11.58 -19.90
CA HIS A 103 5.95 12.06 -20.89
C HIS A 103 5.24 13.31 -20.39
N SER A 104 4.98 14.27 -21.28
CA SER A 104 4.39 15.58 -20.97
C SER A 104 3.00 15.52 -20.34
N ASP A 105 2.29 14.40 -20.47
CA ASP A 105 0.98 14.18 -19.83
C ASP A 105 1.07 13.89 -18.34
N TRP A 106 2.27 13.57 -17.83
CA TRP A 106 2.46 13.34 -16.42
C TRP A 106 2.61 14.65 -15.65
N SER A 107 1.95 14.75 -14.51
CA SER A 107 2.20 15.80 -13.52
C SER A 107 2.01 15.26 -12.11
N ALA A 108 2.70 15.87 -11.15
CA ALA A 108 2.67 15.39 -9.77
C ALA A 108 1.27 15.56 -9.12
N ASP A 109 0.57 16.65 -9.41
CA ASP A 109 -0.77 16.94 -8.92
C ASP A 109 -1.88 16.22 -9.73
N GLY A 110 -1.59 15.86 -10.98
CA GLY A 110 -2.49 15.08 -11.85
C GLY A 110 -2.37 13.56 -11.67
N MET A 111 -1.26 13.08 -11.15
CA MET A 111 -0.96 11.65 -11.05
C MET A 111 -2.04 10.86 -10.29
N GLN A 112 -2.41 11.29 -9.10
CA GLN A 112 -3.37 10.57 -8.27
C GLN A 112 -4.80 10.62 -8.84
N PRO A 113 -5.32 11.78 -9.31
CA PRO A 113 -6.60 11.80 -10.04
C PRO A 113 -6.62 10.90 -11.25
N HIS A 114 -5.57 10.91 -12.07
CA HIS A 114 -5.49 10.07 -13.26
C HIS A 114 -5.55 8.57 -12.91
N LEU A 115 -4.80 8.12 -11.89
CA LEU A 115 -4.88 6.74 -11.43
C LEU A 115 -6.28 6.40 -10.89
N ALA A 116 -6.91 7.33 -10.17
CA ALA A 116 -8.27 7.15 -9.67
C ALA A 116 -9.29 6.96 -10.82
N ASP A 117 -9.16 7.74 -11.87
CA ASP A 117 -10.03 7.61 -13.06
C ASP A 117 -9.80 6.25 -13.74
N LYS A 118 -8.55 5.78 -13.89
CA LYS A 118 -8.25 4.44 -14.41
C LYS A 118 -8.83 3.30 -13.56
N MET A 119 -8.85 3.46 -12.24
CA MET A 119 -9.50 2.49 -11.34
C MET A 119 -11.01 2.41 -11.57
N LEU A 120 -11.67 3.56 -11.78
CA LEU A 120 -13.11 3.62 -12.06
C LEU A 120 -13.44 3.15 -13.48
N GLU A 121 -12.60 3.46 -14.47
CA GLU A 121 -12.71 2.92 -15.84
C GLU A 121 -12.66 1.39 -15.83
N TYR A 122 -11.70 0.79 -15.11
CA TYR A 122 -11.61 -0.67 -14.98
C TYR A 122 -12.90 -1.28 -14.40
N LEU A 123 -13.48 -0.66 -13.38
CA LEU A 123 -14.73 -1.15 -12.81
C LEU A 123 -15.88 -1.07 -13.82
N ASP A 124 -15.95 0.02 -14.60
CA ASP A 124 -16.97 0.21 -15.63
C ASP A 124 -16.83 -0.77 -16.80
N GLU A 125 -15.59 -1.03 -17.25
CA GLU A 125 -15.28 -2.03 -18.28
C GLU A 125 -15.69 -3.45 -17.88
N ASN A 126 -15.68 -3.74 -16.58
CA ASN A 126 -16.05 -5.05 -16.03
C ASN A 126 -17.51 -5.13 -15.54
N LYS A 127 -18.34 -4.11 -15.79
CA LYS A 127 -19.73 -4.08 -15.28
C LYS A 127 -20.60 -5.23 -15.76
N ASP A 128 -20.49 -5.59 -17.03
CA ASP A 128 -21.29 -6.63 -17.69
C ASP A 128 -20.61 -8.02 -17.65
N SER A 129 -19.44 -8.13 -17.02
CA SER A 129 -18.71 -9.40 -16.89
C SER A 129 -19.34 -10.29 -15.83
N ASP A 130 -19.64 -11.54 -16.18
CA ASP A 130 -20.04 -12.58 -15.22
C ASP A 130 -18.86 -13.15 -14.42
N LYS A 131 -17.63 -12.82 -14.83
CA LYS A 131 -16.43 -13.25 -14.11
C LYS A 131 -16.18 -12.38 -12.88
N PRO A 132 -15.81 -12.97 -11.75
CA PRO A 132 -15.33 -12.18 -10.61
C PRO A 132 -14.02 -11.49 -10.96
N PHE A 133 -13.83 -10.27 -10.48
CA PHE A 133 -12.57 -9.52 -10.61
C PHE A 133 -11.86 -9.40 -9.25
N PHE A 134 -10.55 -9.17 -9.30
CA PHE A 134 -9.75 -8.69 -8.18
C PHE A 134 -9.01 -7.43 -8.64
N LEU A 135 -9.23 -6.31 -7.95
CA LEU A 135 -8.56 -5.06 -8.26
C LEU A 135 -7.74 -4.59 -7.05
N TYR A 136 -6.41 -4.57 -7.21
CA TYR A 136 -5.50 -3.97 -6.22
C TYR A 136 -5.23 -2.51 -6.60
N MET A 137 -5.79 -1.59 -5.81
CA MET A 137 -5.60 -0.15 -5.98
C MET A 137 -4.38 0.32 -5.19
N ALA A 138 -3.19 0.27 -5.81
CA ALA A 138 -1.91 0.62 -5.19
C ALA A 138 -1.67 2.14 -5.22
N LEU A 139 -2.39 2.88 -4.36
CA LEU A 139 -2.36 4.34 -4.33
C LEU A 139 -0.96 4.89 -4.03
N THR A 140 -0.61 6.02 -4.63
CA THR A 140 0.62 6.74 -4.34
C THR A 140 0.48 7.68 -3.13
N ALA A 141 -0.70 8.26 -2.93
CA ALA A 141 -1.02 9.10 -1.79
C ALA A 141 -1.20 8.26 -0.49
N PRO A 142 -0.88 8.82 0.69
CA PRO A 142 -0.34 10.15 0.95
C PRO A 142 1.20 10.20 1.03
N HIS A 143 1.91 9.33 0.31
CA HIS A 143 3.37 9.36 0.21
C HIS A 143 3.86 10.66 -0.47
N ILE A 144 5.07 11.10 -0.16
CA ILE A 144 5.71 12.21 -0.87
C ILE A 144 5.93 11.85 -2.36
N PRO A 145 5.88 12.84 -3.27
CA PRO A 145 5.70 14.29 -3.02
C PRO A 145 4.25 14.66 -2.71
N LEU A 146 4.04 15.66 -1.83
CA LEU A 146 2.72 16.07 -1.38
C LEU A 146 2.07 17.05 -2.36
N PHE A 147 1.53 16.54 -3.45
CA PHE A 147 0.82 17.31 -4.46
C PHE A 147 -0.66 16.90 -4.52
N PRO A 148 -1.52 17.45 -3.65
CA PRO A 148 -2.95 17.26 -3.80
C PRO A 148 -3.42 17.93 -5.11
N SER A 149 -4.46 17.37 -5.71
CA SER A 149 -5.09 17.97 -6.88
C SER A 149 -5.66 19.36 -6.56
N LYS A 150 -5.86 20.16 -7.60
CA LYS A 150 -6.43 21.52 -7.46
C LYS A 150 -7.75 21.52 -6.71
N GLU A 151 -8.54 20.47 -6.87
CA GLU A 151 -9.82 20.30 -6.20
C GLU A 151 -9.67 20.19 -4.68
N PHE A 152 -8.63 19.49 -4.19
CA PHE A 152 -8.44 19.23 -2.75
C PHE A 152 -7.47 20.20 -2.08
N LYS A 153 -6.67 20.92 -2.84
CA LYS A 153 -5.67 21.85 -2.33
C LYS A 153 -6.28 22.87 -1.36
N GLY A 154 -5.80 22.87 -0.13
CA GLY A 154 -6.22 23.80 0.92
C GLY A 154 -7.53 23.45 1.63
N LYS A 155 -8.16 22.30 1.36
CA LYS A 155 -9.39 21.88 2.04
C LYS A 155 -9.15 21.40 3.47
N SER A 156 -8.00 20.78 3.72
CA SER A 156 -7.65 20.27 5.05
C SER A 156 -7.04 21.35 5.94
N LYS A 157 -7.43 21.37 7.22
CA LYS A 157 -6.82 22.25 8.23
C LYS A 157 -5.37 21.88 8.55
N ILE A 158 -4.92 20.67 8.21
CA ILE A 158 -3.56 20.20 8.49
C ILE A 158 -2.60 20.33 7.29
N GLY A 159 -3.08 20.86 6.15
CA GLY A 159 -2.28 21.13 4.94
C GLY A 159 -2.25 19.96 3.97
N ASP A 160 -1.34 19.99 3.02
CA ASP A 160 -1.33 19.11 1.83
C ASP A 160 -1.34 17.60 2.14
N TYR A 161 -0.75 17.18 3.27
CA TYR A 161 -0.89 15.80 3.73
C TYR A 161 -2.36 15.44 4.00
N GLY A 162 -3.08 16.31 4.70
CA GLY A 162 -4.49 16.11 4.97
C GLY A 162 -5.35 16.21 3.71
N ASP A 163 -4.99 17.09 2.77
CA ASP A 163 -5.67 17.20 1.47
C ASP A 163 -5.54 15.88 0.68
N LEU A 164 -4.36 15.25 0.69
CA LEU A 164 -4.15 13.94 0.08
C LEU A 164 -4.96 12.83 0.77
N VAL A 165 -5.08 12.87 2.10
CA VAL A 165 -5.93 11.91 2.84
C VAL A 165 -7.40 12.09 2.47
N MET A 166 -7.87 13.34 2.31
CA MET A 166 -9.23 13.63 1.83
C MET A 166 -9.46 13.14 0.39
N MET A 167 -8.45 13.20 -0.49
CA MET A 167 -8.53 12.63 -1.83
C MET A 167 -8.68 11.10 -1.81
N ILE A 168 -7.99 10.42 -0.90
CA ILE A 168 -8.13 8.96 -0.72
C ILE A 168 -9.54 8.62 -0.26
N ASP A 169 -10.06 9.35 0.72
CA ASP A 169 -11.41 9.14 1.25
C ASP A 169 -12.48 9.34 0.17
N ASP A 170 -12.36 10.42 -0.63
CA ASP A 170 -13.24 10.64 -1.78
C ASP A 170 -13.17 9.51 -2.80
N LEU A 171 -11.95 9.00 -3.12
CA LEU A 171 -11.80 7.89 -4.03
C LEU A 171 -12.50 6.63 -3.53
N VAL A 172 -12.38 6.29 -2.25
CA VAL A 172 -13.12 5.16 -1.67
C VAL A 172 -14.63 5.36 -1.81
N GLY A 173 -15.10 6.59 -1.57
CA GLY A 173 -16.51 6.96 -1.81
C GLY A 173 -16.93 6.80 -3.28
N ARG A 174 -16.08 7.23 -4.24
CA ARG A 174 -16.33 7.07 -5.69
C ARG A 174 -16.38 5.60 -6.10
N VAL A 175 -15.47 4.78 -5.57
CA VAL A 175 -15.45 3.32 -5.82
C VAL A 175 -16.75 2.68 -5.34
N ASN A 176 -17.18 2.98 -4.10
CA ASN A 176 -18.43 2.44 -3.58
C ASN A 176 -19.66 2.89 -4.39
N ARG A 177 -19.70 4.16 -4.83
CA ARG A 177 -20.75 4.64 -5.73
C ARG A 177 -20.74 3.92 -7.06
N LYS A 178 -19.54 3.74 -7.67
CA LYS A 178 -19.40 3.00 -8.94
C LYS A 178 -19.85 1.55 -8.81
N LEU A 179 -19.47 0.85 -7.74
CA LEU A 179 -19.92 -0.52 -7.48
C LEU A 179 -21.44 -0.63 -7.35
N LYS A 180 -22.09 0.35 -6.72
CA LYS A 180 -23.57 0.42 -6.64
C LYS A 180 -24.20 0.69 -8.00
N GLU A 181 -23.63 1.63 -8.77
CA GLU A 181 -24.08 1.98 -10.12
C GLU A 181 -24.08 0.77 -11.07
N ILE A 182 -22.99 -0.04 -11.01
CA ILE A 182 -22.85 -1.24 -11.86
C ILE A 182 -23.45 -2.50 -11.25
N GLY A 183 -24.18 -2.41 -10.13
CA GLY A 183 -24.88 -3.53 -9.50
C GLY A 183 -24.00 -4.60 -8.86
N LYS A 184 -22.73 -4.28 -8.54
CA LYS A 184 -21.77 -5.25 -7.97
C LYS A 184 -21.45 -5.02 -6.49
N TYR A 185 -22.02 -3.98 -5.85
CA TYR A 185 -21.70 -3.58 -4.49
C TYR A 185 -21.94 -4.69 -3.46
N ASP A 186 -23.09 -5.35 -3.52
CA ASP A 186 -23.47 -6.36 -2.51
C ASP A 186 -22.66 -7.65 -2.60
N ASN A 187 -21.99 -7.88 -3.73
CA ASN A 187 -21.12 -9.03 -3.96
C ASN A 187 -19.63 -8.65 -4.11
N THR A 188 -19.25 -7.50 -3.57
CA THR A 188 -17.84 -7.05 -3.59
C THR A 188 -17.34 -6.79 -2.18
N ILE A 189 -16.19 -7.38 -1.84
CA ILE A 189 -15.44 -7.04 -0.64
C ILE A 189 -14.52 -5.88 -0.98
N VAL A 190 -14.72 -4.74 -0.30
CA VAL A 190 -13.84 -3.56 -0.39
C VAL A 190 -12.96 -3.54 0.85
N MET A 191 -11.64 -3.64 0.67
CA MET A 191 -10.66 -3.58 1.74
C MET A 191 -9.81 -2.32 1.60
N PHE A 192 -9.65 -1.57 2.68
CA PHE A 192 -8.77 -0.42 2.77
C PHE A 192 -7.69 -0.67 3.81
N ALA A 193 -6.43 -0.46 3.42
CA ALA A 193 -5.27 -0.57 4.30
C ALA A 193 -4.19 0.43 3.91
N ALA A 194 -3.17 0.57 4.75
CA ALA A 194 -1.90 1.22 4.41
C ALA A 194 -0.77 0.18 4.45
N ASP A 195 0.32 0.45 3.73
CA ASP A 195 1.49 -0.41 3.68
C ASP A 195 2.36 -0.31 4.96
N ASN A 196 2.31 0.85 5.64
CA ASN A 196 3.02 1.12 6.89
C ASN A 196 2.35 2.26 7.66
N GLY A 197 2.82 2.49 8.88
CA GLY A 197 2.41 3.65 9.66
C GLY A 197 2.79 4.98 9.02
N CYS A 198 2.22 6.05 9.54
CA CYS A 198 2.45 7.40 9.03
C CYS A 198 3.95 7.75 9.01
N ALA A 199 4.39 8.46 8.00
CA ALA A 199 5.78 8.87 7.85
C ALA A 199 6.15 10.05 8.77
N GLY A 200 7.23 9.91 9.53
CA GLY A 200 7.68 10.94 10.48
C GLY A 200 8.05 12.29 9.84
N TYR A 201 8.48 12.26 8.58
CA TYR A 201 8.94 13.45 7.84
C TYR A 201 7.82 14.43 7.44
N ILE A 202 6.54 14.09 7.60
CA ILE A 202 5.41 14.98 7.24
C ILE A 202 5.19 16.15 8.20
N ASN A 203 6.17 16.48 9.06
CA ASN A 203 6.07 17.49 10.08
C ASN A 203 4.98 17.17 11.16
N MET A 204 5.16 16.01 11.79
CA MET A 204 4.25 15.48 12.81
C MET A 204 3.90 16.50 13.89
N ASP A 205 4.91 17.26 14.39
CA ASP A 205 4.68 18.26 15.44
C ASP A 205 3.69 19.36 15.02
N ARG A 206 3.79 19.82 13.77
CA ARG A 206 2.84 20.80 13.23
C ARG A 206 1.43 20.22 13.13
N ILE A 207 1.33 18.98 12.67
CA ILE A 207 0.05 18.28 12.51
C ILE A 207 -0.58 18.01 13.88
N ASN A 208 0.21 17.52 14.85
CA ASN A 208 -0.24 17.25 16.22
C ASN A 208 -0.73 18.53 16.93
N ARG A 209 -0.02 19.66 16.77
CA ARG A 209 -0.49 20.96 17.31
C ARG A 209 -1.82 21.41 16.73
N LYS A 210 -2.23 20.91 15.58
CA LYS A 210 -3.56 21.14 14.99
C LYS A 210 -4.62 20.13 15.44
N GLY A 211 -4.29 19.27 16.40
CA GLY A 211 -5.20 18.28 16.97
C GLY A 211 -5.36 17.01 16.16
N HIS A 212 -4.53 16.79 15.13
CA HIS A 212 -4.54 15.56 14.36
C HIS A 212 -3.31 14.71 14.69
N TYR A 213 -3.53 13.46 15.05
CA TYR A 213 -2.50 12.51 15.47
C TYR A 213 -2.46 11.32 14.49
N PRO A 214 -1.65 11.36 13.42
CA PRO A 214 -1.65 10.33 12.39
C PRO A 214 -1.30 8.92 12.90
N SER A 215 -0.47 8.83 13.94
CA SER A 215 -0.18 7.56 14.64
C SER A 215 -1.09 7.33 15.85
N TYR A 216 -2.15 8.14 16.05
CA TYR A 216 -3.03 8.08 17.22
C TYR A 216 -2.22 8.14 18.52
N ILE A 217 -2.45 7.24 19.46
CA ILE A 217 -1.68 7.14 20.74
C ILE A 217 -0.43 6.26 20.61
N TYR A 218 -0.18 5.70 19.44
CA TYR A 218 0.92 4.75 19.25
C TYR A 218 2.26 5.47 19.08
N ARG A 219 3.25 4.98 19.81
CA ARG A 219 4.63 5.46 19.69
C ARG A 219 5.20 5.11 18.32
N GLY A 220 5.99 6.04 17.74
CA GLY A 220 6.71 5.84 16.50
C GLY A 220 5.91 6.12 15.25
N TYR A 221 6.52 5.86 14.11
CA TYR A 221 6.01 6.08 12.78
C TYR A 221 6.73 5.17 11.77
N LYS A 222 6.48 5.31 10.49
CA LYS A 222 7.11 4.55 9.40
C LYS A 222 8.59 4.27 9.67
N SER A 223 9.04 3.07 9.41
CA SER A 223 10.37 2.51 9.65
C SER A 223 10.68 2.15 11.11
N HIS A 224 9.89 2.56 12.08
CA HIS A 224 10.11 2.19 13.48
C HIS A 224 9.54 0.81 13.82
N GLY A 225 10.19 0.11 14.73
CA GLY A 225 9.69 -1.14 15.30
C GLY A 225 8.47 -0.97 16.23
N TRP A 226 8.13 0.27 16.63
CA TRP A 226 6.99 0.58 17.49
C TRP A 226 5.65 0.42 16.79
N GLU A 227 4.56 0.40 17.56
CA GLU A 227 3.20 0.25 17.01
C GLU A 227 2.84 1.31 15.97
N GLY A 228 3.28 2.57 16.13
CA GLY A 228 3.05 3.62 15.14
C GLY A 228 3.71 3.38 13.78
N GLY A 229 4.69 2.47 13.70
CA GLY A 229 5.31 2.05 12.44
C GLY A 229 4.58 0.90 11.75
N HIS A 230 3.92 0.04 12.52
CA HIS A 230 3.33 -1.22 12.02
C HIS A 230 1.80 -1.26 12.08
N ARG A 231 1.18 -0.54 13.04
CA ARG A 231 -0.26 -0.57 13.20
C ARG A 231 -0.92 0.39 12.23
N ILE A 232 -1.49 -0.17 11.21
CA ILE A 232 -2.13 0.50 10.08
C ILE A 232 -3.66 0.49 10.21
N PRO A 233 -4.38 1.39 9.51
CA PRO A 233 -5.81 1.20 9.32
C PRO A 233 -6.05 -0.08 8.51
N PHE A 234 -7.04 -0.86 8.92
CA PHE A 234 -7.56 -1.97 8.16
C PHE A 234 -9.08 -1.94 8.28
N ILE A 235 -9.74 -1.64 7.18
CA ILE A 235 -11.19 -1.44 7.11
C ILE A 235 -11.72 -2.33 6.00
N LEU A 236 -12.80 -3.06 6.28
CA LEU A 236 -13.43 -3.94 5.33
C LEU A 236 -14.93 -3.67 5.27
N SER A 237 -15.50 -3.66 4.08
CA SER A 237 -16.94 -3.70 3.87
C SER A 237 -17.27 -4.77 2.83
N TRP A 238 -18.45 -5.38 2.95
CA TRP A 238 -18.98 -6.35 2.00
C TRP A 238 -20.46 -6.08 1.80
N GLY A 239 -20.78 -5.18 0.87
CA GLY A 239 -22.14 -4.67 0.76
C GLY A 239 -22.66 -4.19 2.11
N ASP A 240 -23.88 -4.56 2.44
CA ASP A 240 -24.53 -4.25 3.71
C ASP A 240 -24.52 -5.45 4.71
N ARG A 241 -23.65 -6.46 4.51
CA ARG A 241 -23.58 -7.67 5.35
C ARG A 241 -23.19 -7.38 6.80
N TYR A 242 -22.34 -6.39 7.00
CA TYR A 242 -21.85 -6.04 8.32
C TYR A 242 -22.36 -4.66 8.72
N GLY A 243 -22.80 -4.53 9.96
CA GLY A 243 -22.97 -3.23 10.61
C GLY A 243 -21.61 -2.65 11.03
N HIS A 244 -21.64 -1.68 11.94
CA HIS A 244 -20.41 -1.14 12.54
C HIS A 244 -19.82 -2.12 13.55
N VAL A 245 -18.89 -2.96 13.09
CA VAL A 245 -18.19 -3.94 13.92
C VAL A 245 -16.74 -3.53 14.07
N THR A 246 -16.20 -3.64 15.27
CA THR A 246 -14.76 -3.52 15.53
C THR A 246 -14.27 -4.86 16.06
N ASP A 247 -13.37 -5.49 15.30
CA ASP A 247 -12.65 -6.68 15.74
C ASP A 247 -11.25 -6.30 16.25
N ASN A 248 -10.79 -6.96 17.31
CA ASN A 248 -9.48 -6.70 17.93
C ASN A 248 -8.49 -7.86 17.71
N SER A 249 -8.82 -8.80 16.86
CA SER A 249 -7.91 -9.88 16.48
C SER A 249 -6.62 -9.34 15.89
N LEU A 250 -5.55 -10.08 16.08
CA LEU A 250 -4.28 -9.79 15.44
C LEU A 250 -4.36 -10.26 14.00
N VAL A 251 -4.17 -9.35 13.06
CA VAL A 251 -4.14 -9.63 11.63
C VAL A 251 -2.95 -8.91 10.97
N SER A 252 -2.46 -9.48 9.90
CA SER A 252 -1.40 -8.92 9.05
C SER A 252 -1.86 -8.84 7.60
N LEU A 253 -1.27 -7.96 6.79
CA LEU A 253 -1.53 -7.96 5.35
C LEU A 253 -1.05 -9.26 4.67
N THR A 254 -0.10 -9.99 5.27
CA THR A 254 0.30 -11.32 4.80
C THR A 254 -0.85 -12.33 4.89
N ASP A 255 -1.81 -12.12 5.79
CA ASP A 255 -2.94 -13.01 6.04
C ASP A 255 -3.99 -12.98 4.91
N LEU A 256 -3.93 -11.97 4.04
CA LEU A 256 -4.81 -11.88 2.88
C LEU A 256 -4.68 -13.11 1.96
N TYR A 257 -3.48 -13.70 1.87
CA TYR A 257 -3.28 -14.89 1.05
C TYR A 257 -4.12 -16.06 1.54
N ALA A 258 -3.94 -16.46 2.81
CA ALA A 258 -4.70 -17.56 3.41
C ALA A 258 -6.19 -17.24 3.49
N THR A 259 -6.56 -15.97 3.75
CA THR A 259 -7.96 -15.57 3.81
C THR A 259 -8.66 -15.72 2.45
N PHE A 260 -8.01 -15.30 1.37
CA PHE A 260 -8.56 -15.48 0.02
C PHE A 260 -8.55 -16.94 -0.41
N ALA A 261 -7.55 -17.71 0.00
CA ALA A 261 -7.52 -19.16 -0.25
C ALA A 261 -8.73 -19.84 0.40
N ASP A 262 -8.98 -19.59 1.69
CA ASP A 262 -10.15 -20.11 2.40
C ASP A 262 -11.47 -19.69 1.75
N MET A 263 -11.63 -18.39 1.49
CA MET A 263 -12.84 -17.86 0.82
C MET A 263 -13.12 -18.54 -0.51
N LEU A 264 -12.09 -18.97 -1.23
CA LEU A 264 -12.19 -19.55 -2.56
C LEU A 264 -12.09 -21.07 -2.57
N GLY A 265 -11.96 -21.72 -1.40
CA GLY A 265 -11.79 -23.17 -1.27
C GLY A 265 -10.48 -23.68 -1.87
N TYR A 266 -9.44 -22.85 -1.93
CA TYR A 266 -8.11 -23.24 -2.40
C TYR A 266 -7.28 -23.81 -1.25
N ARG A 267 -6.75 -25.02 -1.45
CA ARG A 267 -5.85 -25.65 -0.47
C ARG A 267 -4.42 -25.13 -0.69
N ILE A 268 -3.90 -24.42 0.29
CA ILE A 268 -2.51 -23.94 0.32
C ILE A 268 -1.58 -25.15 0.51
N ALA A 269 -0.50 -25.22 -0.25
CA ALA A 269 0.54 -26.23 -0.06
C ALA A 269 1.41 -25.93 1.18
N ASP A 270 2.07 -26.93 1.72
CA ASP A 270 2.84 -26.83 2.97
C ASP A 270 4.03 -25.86 2.87
N ASP A 271 4.54 -25.63 1.66
CA ASP A 271 5.65 -24.73 1.32
C ASP A 271 5.17 -23.39 0.72
N GLU A 272 3.88 -23.08 0.81
CA GLU A 272 3.25 -21.91 0.23
C GLU A 272 2.66 -21.02 1.35
N ALA A 273 3.00 -19.73 1.34
CA ALA A 273 2.47 -18.72 2.25
C ALA A 273 2.59 -19.08 3.76
N GLU A 274 3.73 -19.64 4.17
CA GLU A 274 4.01 -20.21 5.51
C GLU A 274 3.69 -19.27 6.68
N ASP A 275 3.77 -17.93 6.49
CA ASP A 275 3.44 -16.92 7.51
C ASP A 275 2.11 -16.21 7.20
N SER A 276 1.16 -16.90 6.59
CA SER A 276 -0.19 -16.40 6.31
C SER A 276 -1.23 -17.19 7.09
N PHE A 277 -2.04 -16.51 7.87
CA PHE A 277 -3.07 -17.11 8.72
C PHE A 277 -4.42 -16.51 8.38
N SER A 278 -5.39 -17.33 8.03
CA SER A 278 -6.69 -16.86 7.59
C SER A 278 -7.47 -16.14 8.70
N PHE A 279 -8.08 -15.02 8.34
CA PHE A 279 -9.12 -14.37 9.13
C PHE A 279 -10.52 -14.51 8.47
N TRP A 280 -10.67 -15.40 7.50
CA TRP A 280 -11.96 -15.70 6.89
C TRP A 280 -13.04 -16.05 7.92
N PRO A 281 -12.74 -16.83 9.00
CA PRO A 281 -13.73 -17.14 10.03
C PRO A 281 -14.35 -15.91 10.73
N ILE A 282 -13.66 -14.75 10.76
CA ILE A 282 -14.26 -13.50 11.24
C ILE A 282 -15.29 -12.98 10.21
N LEU A 283 -14.98 -13.12 8.94
CA LEU A 283 -15.78 -12.53 7.85
C LEU A 283 -17.05 -13.35 7.57
N ASP A 284 -17.00 -14.67 7.71
CA ASP A 284 -18.17 -15.53 7.53
C ASP A 284 -18.96 -15.79 8.83
N GLY A 285 -18.43 -15.32 9.96
CA GLY A 285 -19.05 -15.47 11.28
C GLY A 285 -18.86 -16.83 11.91
N SER A 286 -18.00 -17.71 11.38
CA SER A 286 -17.79 -19.06 11.88
C SER A 286 -16.80 -19.16 13.05
N GLY A 287 -16.01 -18.11 13.32
CA GLY A 287 -15.00 -18.17 14.37
C GLY A 287 -14.14 -16.93 14.51
N ASN A 288 -12.90 -17.13 14.97
CA ASN A 288 -11.90 -16.09 15.19
C ASN A 288 -10.77 -16.20 14.17
N ALA A 289 -9.94 -15.14 14.04
CA ALA A 289 -8.71 -15.22 13.29
C ALA A 289 -7.74 -16.26 13.87
N ALA A 290 -7.02 -16.95 12.99
CA ALA A 290 -6.10 -18.01 13.40
C ALA A 290 -4.77 -17.46 13.97
N ARG A 291 -4.42 -16.18 13.66
CA ARG A 291 -3.15 -15.60 14.10
C ARG A 291 -3.11 -15.28 15.59
N THR A 292 -2.13 -15.83 16.29
CA THR A 292 -1.89 -15.60 17.73
C THR A 292 -0.75 -14.61 17.99
N ASP A 293 0.18 -14.49 17.06
CA ASP A 293 1.35 -13.62 17.15
C ASP A 293 1.80 -13.15 15.78
N LEU A 294 2.73 -12.21 15.75
CA LEU A 294 3.25 -11.60 14.52
C LEU A 294 4.71 -11.24 14.69
N ILE A 295 5.53 -11.66 13.73
CA ILE A 295 6.87 -11.16 13.53
C ILE A 295 6.84 -10.10 12.45
N ALA A 296 7.41 -8.93 12.73
CA ALA A 296 7.58 -7.85 11.76
C ALA A 296 9.00 -7.28 11.87
N THR A 297 9.39 -6.46 10.88
CA THR A 297 10.70 -5.82 10.87
C THR A 297 10.57 -4.32 10.80
N SER A 298 11.53 -3.61 11.44
CA SER A 298 11.71 -2.18 11.22
C SER A 298 12.34 -1.91 9.84
N GLY A 299 12.37 -0.65 9.41
CA GLY A 299 13.07 -0.25 8.18
C GLY A 299 14.57 -0.55 8.15
N ALA A 300 15.20 -0.76 9.31
CA ALA A 300 16.58 -1.17 9.45
C ALA A 300 16.77 -2.70 9.62
N GLY A 301 15.70 -3.48 9.49
CA GLY A 301 15.74 -4.94 9.57
C GLY A 301 15.73 -5.51 10.99
N TYR A 302 15.47 -4.71 12.03
CA TYR A 302 15.33 -5.23 13.38
C TYR A 302 13.98 -5.90 13.57
N PHE A 303 14.00 -7.13 14.05
CA PHE A 303 12.79 -7.90 14.28
C PHE A 303 11.99 -7.35 15.47
N THR A 304 10.69 -7.51 15.37
CA THR A 304 9.74 -7.32 16.46
C THR A 304 8.86 -8.56 16.57
N TYR A 305 8.54 -8.96 17.80
CA TYR A 305 7.57 -10.01 18.09
C TYR A 305 6.36 -9.41 18.81
N ARG A 306 5.17 -9.67 18.33
CA ARG A 306 3.95 -9.06 18.83
C ARG A 306 2.92 -10.13 19.16
N THR A 307 2.38 -10.06 20.37
CA THR A 307 1.16 -10.79 20.81
C THR A 307 0.03 -9.79 21.00
N PRO A 308 -1.22 -10.21 21.25
CA PRO A 308 -2.34 -9.29 21.50
C PRO A 308 -2.07 -8.26 22.61
N GLN A 309 -1.24 -8.58 23.61
CA GLN A 309 -0.97 -7.72 24.76
C GLN A 309 0.39 -7.03 24.73
N TYR A 310 1.41 -7.68 24.12
CA TYR A 310 2.82 -7.24 24.25
C TYR A 310 3.49 -7.14 22.89
N LYS A 311 4.45 -6.24 22.81
CA LYS A 311 5.38 -6.14 21.69
C LYS A 311 6.81 -6.10 22.20
N LEU A 312 7.63 -7.01 21.72
CA LEU A 312 9.06 -7.08 21.95
C LEU A 312 9.78 -6.53 20.73
N ILE A 313 10.73 -5.66 20.94
CA ILE A 313 11.57 -5.08 19.87
C ILE A 313 13.01 -5.51 20.16
N PHE A 314 13.62 -6.22 19.21
CA PHE A 314 14.99 -6.74 19.34
C PHE A 314 16.05 -5.67 19.02
N ASN A 315 15.86 -4.47 19.57
CA ASN A 315 16.80 -3.36 19.45
C ASN A 315 16.63 -2.39 20.64
N ALA A 316 17.74 -1.76 21.08
CA ALA A 316 17.80 -0.73 22.12
C ALA A 316 17.33 0.62 21.64
N GLY A 317 16.58 0.89 20.74
CA GLY A 317 16.16 2.22 20.27
C GLY A 317 14.75 2.22 19.70
N ASN A 318 14.57 3.06 18.70
CA ASN A 318 13.30 3.13 17.96
C ASN A 318 13.13 2.02 16.92
N GLY A 319 14.14 1.15 16.72
CA GLY A 319 14.14 0.11 15.70
C GLY A 319 14.41 0.61 14.28
N SER A 320 14.59 1.92 14.04
CA SER A 320 14.86 2.45 12.69
C SER A 320 16.31 2.36 12.26
N GLY A 321 17.24 2.17 13.21
CA GLY A 321 18.69 2.17 12.94
C GLY A 321 19.31 3.56 12.77
N GLU A 322 18.51 4.62 12.72
CA GLU A 322 19.00 5.96 12.43
C GLU A 322 19.39 6.79 13.65
N GLU A 323 18.91 6.47 14.85
CA GLU A 323 18.97 7.45 15.94
C GLU A 323 19.56 7.03 17.28
N TYR A 324 20.06 5.86 17.54
CA TYR A 324 20.75 5.61 18.82
C TYR A 324 21.91 4.63 18.65
N ARG A 325 23.04 5.13 18.12
CA ARG A 325 24.33 4.59 18.55
C ARG A 325 24.62 5.15 19.94
N ILE A 326 24.32 4.39 20.96
CA ILE A 326 24.99 4.55 22.23
C ILE A 326 26.36 3.91 22.02
N ASP A 327 27.41 4.71 21.87
CA ASP A 327 28.77 4.26 21.71
C ASP A 327 29.10 3.29 22.85
N GLY A 328 29.53 2.07 22.52
CA GLY A 328 29.97 1.06 23.49
C GLY A 328 28.94 -0.01 23.87
N GLN A 329 27.73 -0.03 23.34
CA GLN A 329 26.76 -1.10 23.62
C GLN A 329 26.80 -2.21 22.54
N PRO A 330 26.75 -3.51 22.95
CA PRO A 330 26.70 -4.62 22.00
C PRO A 330 25.40 -4.62 21.19
N ARG A 331 25.50 -5.01 19.92
CA ARG A 331 24.43 -4.93 18.91
C ARG A 331 23.14 -5.73 19.18
N CYS A 332 23.04 -6.49 20.27
CA CYS A 332 21.98 -7.49 20.45
C CYS A 332 21.39 -7.63 21.87
N ASN A 333 21.61 -6.75 22.84
CA ASN A 333 21.28 -7.09 24.23
C ASN A 333 20.24 -6.20 24.94
N SER A 334 19.42 -5.43 24.27
CA SER A 334 18.31 -4.76 24.96
C SER A 334 16.98 -5.06 24.29
N THR A 335 16.21 -5.85 24.99
CA THR A 335 14.81 -6.15 24.67
C THR A 335 13.94 -5.11 25.36
N THR A 336 13.15 -4.37 24.59
CA THR A 336 12.17 -3.45 25.17
C THR A 336 10.78 -4.06 25.06
N TRP A 337 10.20 -4.41 26.20
CA TRP A 337 8.79 -4.77 26.28
C TRP A 337 7.94 -3.50 26.36
N SER A 338 6.92 -3.41 25.54
CA SER A 338 5.91 -2.36 25.65
C SER A 338 4.52 -2.98 25.78
N THR A 339 3.74 -2.47 26.73
CA THR A 339 2.32 -2.79 26.83
C THR A 339 1.58 -2.06 25.71
N ILE A 340 0.77 -2.77 24.97
CA ILE A 340 -0.03 -2.20 23.90
C ILE A 340 -1.26 -1.56 24.54
N PRO A 341 -1.50 -0.25 24.36
CA PRO A 341 -2.68 0.39 24.89
C PRO A 341 -3.94 -0.29 24.35
N LYS A 342 -4.83 -0.73 25.23
CA LYS A 342 -6.16 -1.22 24.85
C LYS A 342 -6.95 -0.05 24.26
N ARG A 343 -7.62 -0.28 23.12
CA ARG A 343 -8.64 0.68 22.65
C ARG A 343 -9.68 0.86 23.74
N ARG A 344 -9.96 2.08 24.14
CA ARG A 344 -11.17 2.36 24.93
C ARG A 344 -12.35 2.02 24.04
N SER A 345 -13.18 1.06 24.48
CA SER A 345 -14.49 0.84 23.86
C SER A 345 -15.31 2.09 24.12
N THR A 346 -15.51 2.93 23.11
CA THR A 346 -16.60 3.88 23.12
C THR A 346 -17.88 3.08 22.95
N ARG A 347 -18.67 3.01 24.03
CA ARG A 347 -20.05 2.56 23.94
C ARG A 347 -20.89 3.59 23.18
#